data_ecb3182fab58e1ffaacb25ea1ad551d3
#
_entry.id   ecb3182fab58e1ffaacb25ea1ad551d3
#
_cell.length_a   1.000
_cell.length_b   1.000
_cell.length_c   1.000
_cell.angle_alpha   90.00
_cell.angle_beta   90.00
_cell.angle_gamma   90.00
#
_symmetry.space_group_name_H-M   'P 1'
#
loop_
_entity.id
_entity.type
_entity.pdbx_description
1 polymer ?
#
loop_
_entity_poly.entity_id
_entity_poly.type
_entity_poly.pdbx_seq_one_letter_code
_entity_poly.pdbx_strand_id
1 'polypeptide(L)'
;NNIEFDHADIFDNLDDIKKQFHHLIKVIPNKGNIIYSKDDQNVCEVLSKGYFCNLIEVNVENIKIDLTSKKLVVDNETYILQDLPLIGEHNFRNYVAAILAAQIEGISINKSIESLKSFLGVKRRMEKVIEHNGIRVYDDFAHHPTAIKLSTKAVRDENPNKKILGIVELGSNTMSSGYHKD
;
A
#
# COMPACT_ATOMS: atom_id res chain seq x y z
N ASN A 1 1.89 -1.00 -5.99
CA ASN A 1 1.60 -1.95 -4.92
C ASN A 1 0.61 -3.02 -5.38
N ASN A 2 -0.62 -2.65 -5.75
CA ASN A 2 -1.64 -3.57 -6.23
C ASN A 2 -2.46 -2.93 -7.36
N ILE A 3 -3.13 -3.75 -8.16
CA ILE A 3 -4.04 -3.33 -9.22
C ILE A 3 -5.38 -4.06 -8.99
N GLU A 4 -6.43 -3.30 -8.71
CA GLU A 4 -7.78 -3.79 -8.51
C GLU A 4 -8.78 -2.99 -9.36
N PHE A 5 -9.98 -3.53 -9.58
CA PHE A 5 -11.02 -2.84 -10.32
C PHE A 5 -11.64 -1.74 -9.45
N ASP A 6 -11.63 -0.52 -9.97
CA ASP A 6 -12.30 0.65 -9.41
C ASP A 6 -12.65 1.61 -10.56
N HIS A 7 -13.32 2.71 -10.26
CA HIS A 7 -13.74 3.70 -11.27
C HIS A 7 -14.60 3.11 -12.39
N ALA A 8 -15.67 2.39 -12.02
CA ALA A 8 -16.65 1.81 -12.96
C ALA A 8 -17.37 2.86 -13.82
N ASP A 9 -17.20 4.14 -13.54
CA ASP A 9 -17.65 5.26 -14.35
C ASP A 9 -16.75 5.55 -15.56
N ILE A 10 -15.51 5.04 -15.55
CA ILE A 10 -14.49 5.27 -16.58
C ILE A 10 -14.06 3.97 -17.26
N PHE A 11 -13.97 2.88 -16.51
CA PHE A 11 -13.48 1.58 -16.96
C PHE A 11 -14.58 0.53 -16.91
N ASP A 12 -14.76 -0.22 -18.01
CA ASP A 12 -15.74 -1.27 -18.09
C ASP A 12 -15.31 -2.54 -17.32
N ASN A 13 -14.01 -2.77 -17.20
CA ASN A 13 -13.44 -3.97 -16.59
C ASN A 13 -12.00 -3.74 -16.09
N LEU A 14 -11.45 -4.74 -15.39
CA LEU A 14 -10.09 -4.71 -14.86
C LEU A 14 -9.02 -4.66 -15.97
N ASP A 15 -9.27 -5.23 -17.14
CA ASP A 15 -8.29 -5.24 -18.24
C ASP A 15 -8.09 -3.85 -18.83
N ASP A 16 -9.10 -3.00 -18.81
CA ASP A 16 -8.96 -1.59 -19.19
C ASP A 16 -8.01 -0.84 -18.24
N ILE A 17 -8.14 -1.09 -16.94
CA ILE A 17 -7.20 -0.54 -15.94
C ILE A 17 -5.79 -1.08 -16.18
N LYS A 18 -5.62 -2.39 -16.36
CA LYS A 18 -4.31 -3.01 -16.66
C LYS A 18 -3.67 -2.41 -17.92
N LYS A 19 -4.48 -2.09 -18.93
CA LYS A 19 -4.01 -1.41 -20.15
C LYS A 19 -3.43 -0.03 -19.85
N GLN A 20 -4.08 0.76 -18.99
CA GLN A 20 -3.55 2.07 -18.60
C GLN A 20 -2.24 1.95 -17.82
N PHE A 21 -2.15 1.00 -16.89
CA PHE A 21 -0.88 0.74 -16.20
C PHE A 21 0.22 0.26 -17.16
N HIS A 22 -0.11 -0.53 -18.17
CA HIS A 22 0.88 -0.91 -19.18
C HIS A 22 1.33 0.29 -20.03
N HIS A 23 0.44 1.25 -20.34
CA HIS A 23 0.83 2.49 -20.99
C HIS A 23 1.78 3.32 -20.10
N LEU A 24 1.52 3.39 -18.78
CA LEU A 24 2.42 4.04 -17.84
C LEU A 24 3.81 3.38 -17.83
N ILE A 25 3.87 2.06 -17.84
CA ILE A 25 5.15 1.31 -17.87
C ILE A 25 5.96 1.68 -19.12
N LYS A 26 5.32 1.83 -20.26
CA LYS A 26 5.99 2.17 -21.53
C LYS A 26 6.65 3.55 -21.56
N VAL A 27 6.20 4.49 -20.74
CA VAL A 27 6.80 5.84 -20.69
C VAL A 27 7.95 5.93 -19.68
N ILE A 28 8.18 4.88 -18.89
CA ILE A 28 9.31 4.84 -17.97
C ILE A 28 10.60 4.63 -18.78
N PRO A 29 11.61 5.51 -18.64
CA PRO A 29 12.86 5.39 -19.39
C PRO A 29 13.65 4.15 -19.00
N ASN A 30 14.59 3.71 -19.84
CA ASN A 30 15.39 2.51 -19.62
C ASN A 30 16.26 2.53 -18.35
N LYS A 31 16.57 3.72 -17.83
CA LYS A 31 17.27 3.90 -16.54
C LYS A 31 16.29 4.06 -15.36
N GLY A 32 15.00 4.08 -15.61
CA GLY A 32 13.99 4.15 -14.57
C GLY A 32 13.83 2.82 -13.85
N ASN A 33 13.08 2.84 -12.74
CA ASN A 33 12.88 1.66 -11.89
C ASN A 33 11.39 1.46 -11.59
N ILE A 34 10.96 0.22 -11.51
CA ILE A 34 9.65 -0.18 -11.02
C ILE A 34 9.88 -1.07 -9.81
N ILE A 35 9.38 -0.64 -8.65
CA ILE A 35 9.34 -1.46 -7.44
C ILE A 35 7.99 -2.16 -7.39
N TYR A 36 7.98 -3.48 -7.30
CA TYR A 36 6.75 -4.27 -7.32
C TYR A 36 6.83 -5.51 -6.44
N SER A 37 5.67 -6.09 -6.10
CA SER A 37 5.57 -7.38 -5.41
C SER A 37 4.94 -8.41 -6.32
N LYS A 38 5.49 -9.62 -6.32
CA LYS A 38 4.92 -10.79 -6.98
C LYS A 38 3.60 -11.25 -6.38
N ASP A 39 3.29 -10.81 -5.17
CA ASP A 39 2.06 -11.18 -4.47
C ASP A 39 0.81 -10.67 -5.20
N ASP A 40 0.94 -9.66 -6.06
CA ASP A 40 -0.16 -9.14 -6.88
C ASP A 40 -0.09 -9.67 -8.31
N GLN A 41 -0.99 -10.59 -8.64
CA GLN A 41 -1.05 -11.21 -9.97
C GLN A 41 -1.34 -10.19 -11.08
N ASN A 42 -2.18 -9.19 -10.83
CA ASN A 42 -2.54 -8.18 -11.82
C ASN A 42 -1.33 -7.30 -12.18
N VAL A 43 -0.49 -6.97 -11.20
CA VAL A 43 0.79 -6.28 -11.45
C VAL A 43 1.71 -7.15 -12.29
N CYS A 44 1.84 -8.45 -11.97
CA CYS A 44 2.66 -9.39 -12.73
C CYS A 44 2.17 -9.53 -14.19
N GLU A 45 0.86 -9.61 -14.40
CA GLU A 45 0.27 -9.67 -15.76
C GLU A 45 0.53 -8.39 -16.57
N VAL A 46 0.49 -7.22 -15.93
CA VAL A 46 0.83 -5.96 -16.61
C VAL A 46 2.30 -5.92 -17.01
N LEU A 47 3.20 -6.35 -16.12
CA LEU A 47 4.64 -6.40 -16.39
C LEU A 47 4.98 -7.46 -17.48
N SER A 48 4.27 -8.59 -17.53
CA SER A 48 4.49 -9.61 -18.54
C SER A 48 4.23 -9.15 -19.98
N LYS A 49 3.49 -8.06 -20.17
CA LYS A 49 3.22 -7.43 -21.47
C LYS A 49 4.44 -6.68 -22.04
N GLY A 50 5.51 -6.53 -21.24
CA GLY A 50 6.78 -5.91 -21.62
C GLY A 50 7.05 -4.57 -20.91
N TYR A 51 8.33 -4.33 -20.68
CA TYR A 51 8.86 -3.13 -20.05
C TYR A 51 10.27 -2.85 -20.59
N PHE A 52 10.78 -1.64 -20.41
CA PHE A 52 12.11 -1.21 -20.86
C PHE A 52 13.01 -0.72 -19.73
N CYS A 53 12.50 -0.66 -18.50
CA CYS A 53 13.17 -0.16 -17.31
C CYS A 53 13.66 -1.29 -16.39
N ASN A 54 14.32 -0.95 -15.30
CA ASN A 54 14.73 -1.91 -14.28
C ASN A 54 13.54 -2.34 -13.43
N LEU A 55 13.52 -3.62 -13.02
CA LEU A 55 12.55 -4.13 -12.07
C LEU A 55 13.22 -4.41 -10.73
N ILE A 56 12.58 -3.97 -9.65
CA ILE A 56 12.95 -4.25 -8.27
C ILE A 56 11.81 -5.03 -7.64
N GLU A 57 11.98 -6.32 -7.55
CA GLU A 57 10.99 -7.24 -7.00
C GLU A 57 11.15 -7.34 -5.49
N VAL A 58 10.06 -7.14 -4.77
CA VAL A 58 9.99 -7.34 -3.32
C VAL A 58 9.56 -8.77 -3.01
N ASN A 59 10.01 -9.34 -1.90
CA ASN A 59 9.83 -10.74 -1.46
C ASN A 59 10.62 -11.76 -2.29
N VAL A 60 11.79 -11.36 -2.75
CA VAL A 60 12.80 -12.26 -3.36
C VAL A 60 14.00 -12.44 -2.44
N GLU A 61 15.00 -13.19 -2.91
CA GLU A 61 16.17 -13.55 -2.12
C GLU A 61 16.86 -12.35 -1.45
N ASN A 62 17.02 -11.24 -2.19
CA ASN A 62 17.73 -10.05 -1.72
C ASN A 62 16.85 -9.02 -1.00
N ILE A 63 15.53 -9.07 -1.16
CA ILE A 63 14.59 -8.13 -0.54
C ILE A 63 13.43 -8.90 0.05
N LYS A 64 13.39 -9.03 1.37
CA LYS A 64 12.35 -9.77 2.10
C LYS A 64 11.61 -8.86 3.07
N ILE A 65 10.32 -9.08 3.17
CA ILE A 65 9.44 -8.40 4.12
C ILE A 65 8.90 -9.42 5.11
N ASP A 66 9.11 -9.16 6.40
CA ASP A 66 8.41 -9.86 7.48
C ASP A 66 7.38 -8.89 8.09
N LEU A 67 6.13 -9.12 7.75
CA LEU A 67 5.00 -8.30 8.20
C LEU A 67 4.71 -8.48 9.69
N THR A 68 4.98 -9.66 10.24
CA THR A 68 4.72 -9.98 11.64
C THR A 68 5.70 -9.29 12.57
N SER A 69 6.98 -9.36 12.26
CA SER A 69 8.02 -8.73 13.07
C SER A 69 8.36 -7.31 12.62
N LYS A 70 7.67 -6.80 11.57
CA LYS A 70 7.89 -5.48 10.96
C LYS A 70 9.37 -5.28 10.56
N LYS A 71 9.92 -6.25 9.83
CA LYS A 71 11.30 -6.23 9.36
C LYS A 71 11.39 -6.17 7.85
N LEU A 72 12.38 -5.43 7.38
CA LEU A 72 12.83 -5.41 6.00
C LEU A 72 14.25 -5.99 5.96
N VAL A 73 14.51 -6.95 5.09
CA VAL A 73 15.85 -7.46 4.81
C VAL A 73 16.24 -7.02 3.41
N VAL A 74 17.38 -6.39 3.26
CA VAL A 74 17.97 -5.99 1.97
C VAL A 74 19.42 -6.43 1.97
N ASP A 75 19.82 -7.21 0.99
CA ASP A 75 21.20 -7.72 0.81
C ASP A 75 21.78 -8.36 2.09
N ASN A 76 20.97 -9.18 2.80
CA ASN A 76 21.29 -9.82 4.07
C ASN A 76 21.38 -8.90 5.31
N GLU A 77 21.18 -7.60 5.15
CA GLU A 77 21.04 -6.67 6.28
C GLU A 77 19.58 -6.58 6.73
N THR A 78 19.36 -6.61 8.05
CA THR A 78 18.01 -6.55 8.63
C THR A 78 17.75 -5.17 9.21
N TYR A 79 16.65 -4.57 8.79
CA TYR A 79 16.15 -3.27 9.23
C TYR A 79 14.83 -3.44 9.97
N ILE A 80 14.67 -2.79 11.12
CA ILE A 80 13.47 -2.85 11.96
C ILE A 80 12.64 -1.61 11.69
N LEU A 81 11.39 -1.81 11.23
CA LEU A 81 10.44 -0.76 10.90
C LEU A 81 9.34 -0.66 11.98
N GLN A 82 9.73 -0.76 13.24
CA GLN A 82 8.83 -0.57 14.37
C GLN A 82 8.64 0.93 14.66
N ASP A 83 7.56 1.25 15.38
CA ASP A 83 7.23 2.61 15.84
C ASP A 83 7.04 3.63 14.70
N LEU A 84 6.66 3.15 13.51
CA LEU A 84 6.26 4.02 12.41
C LEU A 84 4.79 4.44 12.58
N PRO A 85 4.44 5.68 12.19
CA PRO A 85 3.15 6.28 12.57
C PRO A 85 1.93 5.64 11.92
N LEU A 86 2.04 5.08 10.73
CA LEU A 86 0.90 4.44 10.06
C LEU A 86 0.83 2.96 10.38
N ILE A 87 -0.34 2.50 10.77
CA ILE A 87 -0.62 1.10 11.13
C ILE A 87 -1.08 0.27 9.93
N GLY A 88 -0.97 -1.03 10.07
CA GLY A 88 -1.48 -2.01 9.11
C GLY A 88 -0.46 -2.48 8.08
N GLU A 89 -0.70 -3.68 7.59
CA GLU A 89 0.16 -4.38 6.64
C GLU A 89 0.35 -3.60 5.33
N HIS A 90 -0.73 -3.00 4.81
CA HIS A 90 -0.68 -2.20 3.59
C HIS A 90 0.23 -0.97 3.73
N ASN A 91 0.21 -0.31 4.89
CA ASN A 91 1.11 0.81 5.16
C ASN A 91 2.56 0.36 5.37
N PHE A 92 2.77 -0.80 5.97
CA PHE A 92 4.11 -1.37 6.04
C PHE A 92 4.70 -1.60 4.63
N ARG A 93 3.91 -2.16 3.71
CA ARG A 93 4.31 -2.32 2.29
C ARG A 93 4.57 -0.97 1.62
N ASN A 94 3.79 0.05 1.92
CA ASN A 94 4.02 1.43 1.43
C ASN A 94 5.33 2.01 1.96
N TYR A 95 5.66 1.80 3.24
CA TYR A 95 6.95 2.19 3.80
C TYR A 95 8.12 1.51 3.10
N VAL A 96 8.03 0.21 2.87
CA VAL A 96 9.08 -0.53 2.15
C VAL A 96 9.28 0.02 0.75
N ALA A 97 8.20 0.26 0.00
CA ALA A 97 8.28 0.83 -1.34
C ALA A 97 8.94 2.22 -1.33
N ALA A 98 8.60 3.07 -0.35
CA ALA A 98 9.19 4.40 -0.19
C ALA A 98 10.67 4.34 0.17
N ILE A 99 11.07 3.43 1.08
CA ILE A 99 12.48 3.21 1.49
C ILE A 99 13.31 2.75 0.29
N LEU A 100 12.83 1.77 -0.48
CA LEU A 100 13.52 1.27 -1.66
C LEU A 100 13.63 2.35 -2.76
N ALA A 101 12.59 3.16 -2.95
CA ALA A 101 12.65 4.29 -3.88
C ALA A 101 13.70 5.33 -3.45
N ALA A 102 13.77 5.64 -2.16
CA ALA A 102 14.78 6.55 -1.61
C ALA A 102 16.20 5.97 -1.73
N GLN A 103 16.36 4.66 -1.56
CA GLN A 103 17.66 3.97 -1.72
C GLN A 103 18.17 4.08 -3.16
N ILE A 104 17.31 3.97 -4.16
CA ILE A 104 17.68 4.18 -5.58
C ILE A 104 18.26 5.58 -5.80
N GLU A 105 17.73 6.57 -5.10
CA GLU A 105 18.21 7.96 -5.13
C GLU A 105 19.41 8.22 -4.18
N GLY A 106 20.06 7.17 -3.65
CA GLY A 106 21.26 7.26 -2.84
C GLY A 106 21.03 7.58 -1.36
N ILE A 107 19.77 7.54 -0.88
CA ILE A 107 19.46 7.74 0.54
C ILE A 107 19.55 6.39 1.26
N SER A 108 20.33 6.31 2.34
CA SER A 108 20.46 5.08 3.10
C SER A 108 19.13 4.67 3.75
N ILE A 109 18.92 3.36 3.87
CA ILE A 109 17.71 2.78 4.48
C ILE A 109 17.52 3.30 5.91
N ASN A 110 18.58 3.38 6.71
CA ASN A 110 18.50 3.91 8.07
C ASN A 110 18.01 5.36 8.11
N LYS A 111 18.50 6.22 7.21
CA LYS A 111 18.05 7.61 7.11
C LYS A 111 16.58 7.70 6.68
N SER A 112 16.16 6.84 5.77
CA SER A 112 14.75 6.75 5.36
C SER A 112 13.84 6.34 6.52
N ILE A 113 14.23 5.32 7.29
CA ILE A 113 13.47 4.86 8.46
C ILE A 113 13.37 5.98 9.50
N GLU A 114 14.48 6.68 9.78
CA GLU A 114 14.46 7.79 10.76
C GLU A 114 13.53 8.93 10.29
N SER A 115 13.57 9.27 9.02
CA SER A 115 12.67 10.27 8.45
C SER A 115 11.19 9.86 8.52
N LEU A 116 10.89 8.58 8.33
CA LEU A 116 9.52 8.05 8.40
C LEU A 116 8.92 8.12 9.81
N LYS A 117 9.72 8.14 10.88
CA LYS A 117 9.23 8.30 12.26
C LYS A 117 8.51 9.65 12.48
N SER A 118 8.91 10.67 11.76
CA SER A 118 8.29 12.00 11.80
C SER A 118 7.19 12.22 10.76
N PHE A 119 6.88 11.21 9.97
CA PHE A 119 5.84 11.31 8.93
C PHE A 119 4.46 11.39 9.57
N LEU A 120 3.75 12.49 9.37
CA LEU A 120 2.44 12.74 9.98
C LEU A 120 1.28 11.96 9.33
N GLY A 121 1.57 11.17 8.31
CA GLY A 121 0.56 10.44 7.55
C GLY A 121 -0.04 11.28 6.41
N VAL A 122 -1.11 10.75 5.84
CA VAL A 122 -1.87 11.41 4.78
C VAL A 122 -3.26 11.69 5.32
N LYS A 123 -3.77 12.90 5.07
CA LYS A 123 -5.13 13.29 5.48
C LYS A 123 -6.15 12.27 4.98
N ARG A 124 -7.09 11.89 5.87
CA ARG A 124 -8.11 10.88 5.57
C ARG A 124 -7.55 9.51 5.16
N ARG A 125 -6.39 9.12 5.69
CA ARG A 125 -5.81 7.77 5.54
C ARG A 125 -5.47 7.24 6.93
N MET A 126 -6.47 6.67 7.61
CA MET A 126 -6.40 6.28 9.03
C MET A 126 -5.90 7.44 9.91
N GLU A 127 -6.29 8.66 9.57
CA GLU A 127 -5.95 9.87 10.31
C GLU A 127 -6.59 9.84 11.69
N LYS A 128 -5.78 9.85 12.75
CA LYS A 128 -6.30 9.95 14.12
C LYS A 128 -6.75 11.39 14.38
N VAL A 129 -8.07 11.64 14.34
CA VAL A 129 -8.64 12.99 14.50
C VAL A 129 -8.95 13.35 15.95
N ILE A 130 -9.28 12.35 16.79
CA ILE A 130 -9.61 12.56 18.22
C ILE A 130 -9.07 11.38 19.05
N GLU A 131 -8.57 11.72 20.24
CA GLU A 131 -8.34 10.74 21.31
C GLU A 131 -8.85 11.36 22.62
N HIS A 132 -9.90 10.78 23.21
CA HIS A 132 -10.51 11.28 24.44
C HIS A 132 -11.08 10.12 25.27
N ASN A 133 -10.78 10.07 26.56
CA ASN A 133 -11.25 9.03 27.51
C ASN A 133 -11.06 7.59 27.00
N GLY A 134 -9.93 7.31 26.33
CA GLY A 134 -9.61 5.99 25.79
C GLY A 134 -10.34 5.65 24.49
N ILE A 135 -11.16 6.56 23.97
CA ILE A 135 -11.80 6.46 22.65
C ILE A 135 -10.89 7.13 21.64
N ARG A 136 -10.59 6.42 20.55
CA ARG A 136 -9.87 6.95 19.39
C ARG A 136 -10.81 7.01 18.21
N VAL A 137 -10.80 8.14 17.51
CA VAL A 137 -11.56 8.35 16.27
C VAL A 137 -10.58 8.49 15.12
N TYR A 138 -10.82 7.74 14.07
CA TYR A 138 -10.03 7.78 12.84
C TYR A 138 -10.93 8.21 11.68
N ASP A 139 -10.41 9.08 10.81
CA ASP A 139 -10.99 9.40 9.51
C ASP A 139 -10.21 8.65 8.43
N ASP A 140 -10.93 7.88 7.60
CA ASP A 140 -10.34 7.12 6.50
C ASP A 140 -11.19 7.26 5.25
N PHE A 141 -10.58 7.56 4.14
CA PHE A 141 -11.23 7.63 2.83
C PHE A 141 -11.47 6.25 2.20
N ALA A 142 -11.22 5.17 2.92
CA ALA A 142 -11.44 3.82 2.44
C ALA A 142 -12.92 3.61 2.03
N HIS A 143 -13.16 3.41 0.76
CA HIS A 143 -14.48 3.16 0.16
C HIS A 143 -14.50 1.88 -0.68
N HIS A 144 -13.36 1.36 -1.09
CA HIS A 144 -13.23 0.07 -1.76
C HIS A 144 -13.25 -1.06 -0.72
N PRO A 145 -13.91 -2.22 -0.97
CA PRO A 145 -14.00 -3.33 -0.01
C PRO A 145 -12.65 -3.77 0.56
N THR A 146 -11.64 -3.92 -0.29
CA THR A 146 -10.27 -4.27 0.12
C THR A 146 -9.69 -3.21 1.07
N ALA A 147 -9.84 -1.93 0.77
CA ALA A 147 -9.35 -0.84 1.62
C ALA A 147 -10.05 -0.85 2.98
N ILE A 148 -11.39 -0.98 3.02
CA ILE A 148 -12.18 -1.07 4.26
C ILE A 148 -11.73 -2.27 5.11
N LYS A 149 -11.54 -3.43 4.48
CA LYS A 149 -11.07 -4.66 5.15
C LYS A 149 -9.68 -4.46 5.76
N LEU A 150 -8.74 -3.88 5.01
CA LEU A 150 -7.36 -3.67 5.48
C LEU A 150 -7.30 -2.64 6.60
N SER A 151 -8.02 -1.53 6.49
CA SER A 151 -8.08 -0.50 7.54
C SER A 151 -8.72 -1.05 8.82
N THR A 152 -9.84 -1.77 8.71
CA THR A 152 -10.51 -2.40 9.86
C THR A 152 -9.61 -3.44 10.52
N LYS A 153 -8.92 -4.27 9.72
CA LYS A 153 -7.95 -5.24 10.22
C LYS A 153 -6.81 -4.55 10.97
N ALA A 154 -6.25 -3.48 10.42
CA ALA A 154 -5.17 -2.73 11.05
C ALA A 154 -5.57 -2.20 12.43
N VAL A 155 -6.79 -1.63 12.56
CA VAL A 155 -7.32 -1.17 13.86
C VAL A 155 -7.52 -2.34 14.81
N ARG A 156 -8.00 -3.48 14.34
CA ARG A 156 -8.20 -4.69 15.15
C ARG A 156 -6.88 -5.25 15.66
N ASP A 157 -5.87 -5.34 14.81
CA ASP A 157 -4.55 -5.86 15.17
C ASP A 157 -3.87 -5.01 16.27
N GLU A 158 -4.01 -3.68 16.19
CA GLU A 158 -3.52 -2.76 17.23
C GLU A 158 -4.37 -2.76 18.51
N ASN A 159 -5.62 -3.19 18.45
CA ASN A 159 -6.57 -3.14 19.56
C ASN A 159 -7.38 -4.45 19.70
N PRO A 160 -6.75 -5.59 19.98
CA PRO A 160 -7.40 -6.90 19.88
C PRO A 160 -8.63 -7.06 20.78
N ASN A 161 -8.63 -6.40 21.94
CA ASN A 161 -9.67 -6.53 22.97
C ASN A 161 -10.63 -5.32 23.03
N LYS A 162 -10.47 -4.31 22.15
CA LYS A 162 -11.34 -3.13 22.16
C LYS A 162 -12.53 -3.31 21.22
N LYS A 163 -13.66 -2.69 21.58
CA LYS A 163 -14.80 -2.58 20.68
C LYS A 163 -14.45 -1.60 19.53
N ILE A 164 -14.76 -1.99 18.32
CA ILE A 164 -14.63 -1.16 17.13
C ILE A 164 -16.03 -0.82 16.65
N LEU A 165 -16.29 0.46 16.41
CA LEU A 165 -17.49 0.96 15.75
C LEU A 165 -17.07 1.52 14.40
N GLY A 166 -17.57 0.94 13.30
CA GLY A 166 -17.38 1.43 11.95
C GLY A 166 -18.59 2.24 11.49
N ILE A 167 -18.34 3.42 10.95
CA ILE A 167 -19.35 4.23 10.25
C ILE A 167 -18.84 4.36 8.83
N VAL A 168 -19.61 3.87 7.86
CA VAL A 168 -19.20 3.79 6.45
C VAL A 168 -20.19 4.56 5.60
N GLU A 169 -19.69 5.48 4.78
CA GLU A 169 -20.43 6.13 3.71
C GLU A 169 -20.10 5.43 2.38
N LEU A 170 -21.14 4.89 1.75
CA LEU A 170 -21.03 4.16 0.48
C LEU A 170 -21.25 5.13 -0.68
N GLY A 171 -20.20 5.85 -1.07
CA GLY A 171 -20.29 6.96 -2.03
C GLY A 171 -19.52 6.77 -3.33
N SER A 172 -18.90 5.60 -3.60
CA SER A 172 -18.17 5.42 -4.86
C SER A 172 -19.09 4.95 -6.00
N ASN A 173 -18.77 5.37 -7.23
CA ASN A 173 -19.51 4.94 -8.42
C ASN A 173 -19.46 3.41 -8.59
N THR A 174 -18.34 2.77 -8.28
CA THR A 174 -18.17 1.31 -8.32
C THR A 174 -19.10 0.60 -7.33
N MET A 175 -19.27 1.15 -6.13
CA MET A 175 -20.23 0.61 -5.14
C MET A 175 -21.68 0.84 -5.57
N SER A 176 -21.99 2.02 -6.12
CA SER A 176 -23.33 2.36 -6.61
C SER A 176 -23.76 1.49 -7.79
N SER A 177 -22.83 1.06 -8.63
CA SER A 177 -23.09 0.15 -9.75
C SER A 177 -23.39 -1.30 -9.31
N GLY A 178 -23.15 -1.62 -8.03
CA GLY A 178 -23.36 -2.95 -7.48
C GLY A 178 -22.31 -3.98 -7.87
N TYR A 179 -21.14 -3.55 -8.33
CA TYR A 179 -20.04 -4.45 -8.71
C TYR A 179 -19.55 -5.35 -7.56
N HIS A 180 -19.69 -4.90 -6.32
CA HIS A 180 -19.26 -5.62 -5.11
C HIS A 180 -20.44 -6.22 -4.33
N LYS A 181 -21.47 -6.72 -5.02
CA LYS A 181 -22.68 -7.26 -4.36
C LYS A 181 -22.53 -8.70 -3.83
N ASP A 182 -21.43 -9.39 -4.13
CA ASP A 182 -21.17 -10.78 -3.73
C ASP A 182 -20.33 -10.89 -2.47
#